data_8b3b14b3854ca1fd07e91de0c6d1193a
#
_entry.id   8b3b14b3854ca1fd07e91de0c6d1193a
#
_cell.length_a   1.000
_cell.length_b   1.000
_cell.length_c   1.000
_cell.angle_alpha   90.00
_cell.angle_beta   90.00
_cell.angle_gamma   90.00
#
_symmetry.space_group_name_H-M   'P 1'
#
loop_
_entity.id
_entity.type
_entity.pdbx_description
1 polymer ?
#
loop_
_entity_poly.entity_id
_entity_poly.type
_entity_poly.pdbx_seq_one_letter_code
_entity_poly.pdbx_strand_id
1 'polypeptide(L)'
;MIAARRWLLLVVLLLAAVVLGWRAVYLQWVEQDFLQGQGDARHLRVMDLAANRGVIMDRNGEPVAISTPVDSVWVNPQVYLLNEGGTKVAQLAKVLDLKVKDLRQRIEVRAGREFVYLKRHVSPGLADKVMRLAVPGVALQREYRRYYPMAEVMGHVVGFTDIDDLGQEGIELALNDKLHGVKGAKRVLKNNMGEVVEDVESISEPQPGEDVVLSIDKRLQYLAYRELKVAVKTNRARSASAVILDVQTGEVLAMVNQPSFNPNNRASFESANYRNRAVTDVFEPGSTMKSFTVAAALELDKIKPSTVIKTSPGHMRIGNNTIRDAVNYGDMDITKILQKSSNIGATKIALSMTAEEMWKSLDKLGFGLSTNSRFPGEADGKIGDYWRWNSMQQASRAYGYGMQVSALQLARAYSVLANDGLLKPISFLKLDQAPEGERVMSAAVASQVRNMLESVVSKEGTGKQAKVDGYRIAGKTGTVHKSGSGGYSEDRYVAVFAGIAPASKPRLAMVVVVHDPKL
;
A
#
# COMPACT_ATOMS: atom_id res chain seq x y z
N MET A 1 -46.91 24.77 -84.58
CA MET A 1 -46.01 25.29 -83.54
C MET A 1 -46.24 24.66 -82.15
N ILE A 2 -47.48 24.53 -81.66
CA ILE A 2 -47.78 24.01 -80.30
C ILE A 2 -47.36 22.53 -80.12
N ALA A 3 -47.58 21.66 -81.10
CA ALA A 3 -47.20 20.25 -81.06
C ALA A 3 -45.68 20.06 -80.99
N ALA A 4 -44.87 20.79 -81.71
CA ALA A 4 -43.41 20.74 -81.67
C ALA A 4 -42.86 21.18 -80.34
N ARG A 5 -43.46 22.19 -79.67
CA ARG A 5 -43.06 22.61 -78.32
C ARG A 5 -43.37 21.54 -77.25
N ARG A 6 -44.52 20.83 -77.38
CA ARG A 6 -44.90 19.75 -76.51
C ARG A 6 -43.91 18.56 -76.63
N TRP A 7 -43.56 18.19 -77.88
CA TRP A 7 -42.56 17.13 -78.10
C TRP A 7 -41.15 17.49 -77.58
N LEU A 8 -40.74 18.74 -77.73
CA LEU A 8 -39.49 19.24 -77.19
C LEU A 8 -39.48 19.16 -75.68
N LEU A 9 -40.56 19.57 -74.98
CA LEU A 9 -40.67 19.43 -73.52
C LEU A 9 -40.62 17.96 -73.06
N LEU A 10 -41.29 17.04 -73.76
CA LEU A 10 -41.29 15.64 -73.43
C LEU A 10 -39.90 15.05 -73.59
N VAL A 11 -39.15 15.38 -74.63
CA VAL A 11 -37.76 14.94 -74.85
C VAL A 11 -36.86 15.48 -73.78
N VAL A 12 -36.96 16.72 -73.34
CA VAL A 12 -36.19 17.33 -72.28
C VAL A 12 -36.47 16.61 -70.91
N LEU A 13 -37.77 16.35 -70.64
CA LEU A 13 -38.16 15.62 -69.44
C LEU A 13 -37.65 14.19 -69.46
N LEU A 14 -37.69 13.50 -70.59
CA LEU A 14 -37.17 12.15 -70.73
C LEU A 14 -35.65 12.11 -70.53
N LEU A 15 -34.90 13.04 -71.12
CA LEU A 15 -33.47 13.18 -70.91
C LEU A 15 -33.12 13.47 -69.45
N ALA A 16 -33.86 14.37 -68.79
CA ALA A 16 -33.69 14.63 -67.39
C ALA A 16 -33.93 13.37 -66.53
N ALA A 17 -34.98 12.60 -66.82
CA ALA A 17 -35.29 11.35 -66.14
C ALA A 17 -34.17 10.29 -66.32
N VAL A 18 -33.64 10.20 -67.54
CA VAL A 18 -32.49 9.28 -67.85
C VAL A 18 -31.24 9.71 -67.08
N VAL A 19 -30.92 11.00 -67.04
CA VAL A 19 -29.77 11.52 -66.27
C VAL A 19 -29.95 11.28 -64.77
N LEU A 20 -31.15 11.50 -64.22
CA LEU A 20 -31.46 11.21 -62.80
C LEU A 20 -31.38 9.71 -62.52
N GLY A 21 -31.92 8.87 -63.42
CA GLY A 21 -31.83 7.42 -63.29
C GLY A 21 -30.35 6.92 -63.32
N TRP A 22 -29.58 7.44 -64.26
CA TRP A 22 -28.15 7.17 -64.33
C TRP A 22 -27.41 7.63 -63.05
N ARG A 23 -27.69 8.82 -62.58
CA ARG A 23 -27.10 9.32 -61.33
C ARG A 23 -27.49 8.49 -60.09
N ALA A 24 -28.73 8.03 -60.04
CA ALA A 24 -29.20 7.16 -58.95
C ALA A 24 -28.47 5.83 -58.97
N VAL A 25 -28.33 5.19 -60.15
CA VAL A 25 -27.55 3.94 -60.33
C VAL A 25 -26.09 4.17 -59.97
N TYR A 26 -25.51 5.25 -60.45
CA TYR A 26 -24.10 5.59 -60.15
C TYR A 26 -23.87 5.74 -58.65
N LEU A 27 -24.73 6.45 -57.92
CA LEU A 27 -24.64 6.65 -56.49
C LEU A 27 -24.88 5.35 -55.70
N GLN A 28 -25.79 4.47 -56.17
CA GLN A 28 -26.15 3.24 -55.48
C GLN A 28 -25.21 2.08 -55.74
N TRP A 29 -24.52 2.05 -56.89
CA TRP A 29 -23.68 0.93 -57.26
C TRP A 29 -22.18 1.28 -57.39
N VAL A 30 -21.85 2.46 -57.86
CA VAL A 30 -20.43 2.83 -58.10
C VAL A 30 -19.85 3.59 -56.89
N GLU A 31 -20.63 4.46 -56.25
CA GLU A 31 -20.19 5.24 -55.10
C GLU A 31 -20.75 4.71 -53.79
N GLN A 32 -21.39 3.52 -53.78
CA GLN A 32 -22.04 2.98 -52.56
C GLN A 32 -21.05 2.85 -51.40
N ASP A 33 -19.91 2.18 -51.59
CA ASP A 33 -18.92 1.96 -50.55
C ASP A 33 -18.30 3.26 -50.02
N PHE A 34 -18.10 4.25 -50.92
CA PHE A 34 -17.59 5.55 -50.53
C PHE A 34 -18.63 6.34 -49.72
N LEU A 35 -19.89 6.33 -50.12
CA LEU A 35 -20.95 7.05 -49.43
C LEU A 35 -21.29 6.38 -48.07
N GLN A 36 -21.32 5.06 -48.03
CA GLN A 36 -21.46 4.31 -46.78
C GLN A 36 -20.30 4.60 -45.84
N GLY A 37 -19.03 4.49 -46.34
CA GLY A 37 -17.85 4.82 -45.55
C GLY A 37 -17.84 6.26 -45.01
N GLN A 38 -18.35 7.23 -45.80
CA GLN A 38 -18.53 8.61 -45.34
C GLN A 38 -19.63 8.75 -44.29
N GLY A 39 -20.73 8.00 -44.42
CA GLY A 39 -21.83 7.93 -43.44
C GLY A 39 -21.32 7.29 -42.14
N ASP A 40 -20.62 6.15 -42.25
CA ASP A 40 -20.03 5.43 -41.12
C ASP A 40 -19.01 6.29 -40.39
N ALA A 41 -18.12 6.95 -41.10
CA ALA A 41 -17.13 7.86 -40.50
C ALA A 41 -17.76 9.02 -39.70
N ARG A 42 -18.99 9.44 -40.06
CA ARG A 42 -19.70 10.50 -39.35
C ARG A 42 -20.51 10.03 -38.16
N HIS A 43 -21.05 8.81 -38.19
CA HIS A 43 -22.01 8.32 -37.21
C HIS A 43 -21.51 7.15 -36.34
N LEU A 44 -20.56 6.34 -36.85
CA LEU A 44 -19.97 5.25 -36.07
C LEU A 44 -18.89 5.79 -35.12
N ARG A 45 -18.97 5.40 -33.87
CA ARG A 45 -17.96 5.71 -32.85
C ARG A 45 -17.61 4.45 -32.07
N VAL A 46 -16.34 4.31 -31.72
CA VAL A 46 -15.89 3.32 -30.75
C VAL A 46 -16.07 3.91 -29.37
N MET A 47 -16.74 3.17 -28.52
CA MET A 47 -17.02 3.57 -27.15
C MET A 47 -16.38 2.55 -26.19
N ASP A 48 -15.54 3.04 -25.27
CA ASP A 48 -14.92 2.22 -24.26
C ASP A 48 -15.96 1.70 -23.25
N LEU A 49 -15.90 0.43 -22.93
CA LEU A 49 -16.64 -0.21 -21.86
C LEU A 49 -15.73 -0.34 -20.64
N ALA A 50 -16.13 0.28 -19.54
CA ALA A 50 -15.38 0.20 -18.30
C ALA A 50 -15.33 -1.25 -17.76
N ALA A 51 -14.14 -1.70 -17.40
CA ALA A 51 -13.96 -2.97 -16.71
C ALA A 51 -14.00 -2.76 -15.19
N ASN A 52 -14.51 -3.76 -14.49
CA ASN A 52 -14.52 -3.75 -13.02
C ASN A 52 -13.13 -4.13 -12.50
N ARG A 53 -12.60 -3.33 -11.54
CA ARG A 53 -11.36 -3.66 -10.85
C ARG A 53 -11.60 -4.81 -9.85
N GLY A 54 -10.68 -5.79 -9.78
CA GLY A 54 -10.75 -6.95 -8.91
C GLY A 54 -10.97 -6.57 -7.43
N VAL A 55 -11.68 -7.42 -6.71
CA VAL A 55 -11.94 -7.24 -5.28
C VAL A 55 -10.69 -7.58 -4.48
N ILE A 56 -10.37 -6.77 -3.46
CA ILE A 56 -9.37 -7.13 -2.46
C ILE A 56 -10.10 -7.63 -1.23
N MET A 57 -9.76 -8.82 -0.77
CA MET A 57 -10.36 -9.48 0.40
C MET A 57 -9.30 -9.71 1.49
N ASP A 58 -9.73 -9.76 2.74
CA ASP A 58 -8.89 -10.25 3.84
C ASP A 58 -8.70 -11.78 3.75
N ARG A 59 -7.88 -12.37 4.63
CA ARG A 59 -7.60 -13.81 4.61
C ARG A 59 -8.83 -14.71 4.81
N ASN A 60 -9.94 -14.16 5.30
CA ASN A 60 -11.20 -14.86 5.58
C ASN A 60 -12.25 -14.65 4.45
N GLY A 61 -11.87 -13.97 3.36
CA GLY A 61 -12.77 -13.69 2.24
C GLY A 61 -13.64 -12.43 2.43
N GLU A 62 -13.38 -11.63 3.46
CA GLU A 62 -14.14 -10.41 3.71
C GLU A 62 -13.62 -9.26 2.86
N PRO A 63 -14.46 -8.53 2.11
CA PRO A 63 -14.00 -7.49 1.21
C PRO A 63 -13.43 -6.29 1.97
N VAL A 64 -12.25 -5.83 1.54
CA VAL A 64 -11.55 -4.65 2.07
C VAL A 64 -11.35 -3.56 1.02
N ALA A 65 -11.51 -3.88 -0.27
CA ALA A 65 -11.66 -2.92 -1.36
C ALA A 65 -12.57 -3.49 -2.44
N ILE A 66 -13.59 -2.73 -2.82
CA ILE A 66 -14.57 -3.09 -3.85
C ILE A 66 -14.76 -1.95 -4.83
N SER A 67 -15.12 -2.25 -6.07
CA SER A 67 -15.50 -1.26 -7.06
C SER A 67 -17.02 -1.17 -7.15
N THR A 68 -17.56 0.02 -6.96
CA THR A 68 -19.00 0.28 -7.05
C THR A 68 -19.30 1.04 -8.33
N PRO A 69 -20.33 0.64 -9.08
CA PRO A 69 -20.73 1.38 -10.28
C PRO A 69 -21.21 2.78 -9.91
N VAL A 70 -20.74 3.77 -10.65
CA VAL A 70 -21.10 5.18 -10.51
C VAL A 70 -21.28 5.79 -11.89
N ASP A 71 -21.94 6.94 -11.97
CA ASP A 71 -22.09 7.67 -13.21
C ASP A 71 -21.21 8.93 -13.19
N SER A 72 -20.69 9.30 -14.35
CA SER A 72 -19.97 10.54 -14.58
C SER A 72 -20.73 11.38 -15.58
N VAL A 73 -20.98 12.64 -15.23
CA VAL A 73 -21.66 13.59 -16.10
C VAL A 73 -20.67 14.17 -17.08
N TRP A 74 -20.95 14.05 -18.35
CA TRP A 74 -20.16 14.64 -19.42
C TRP A 74 -21.04 15.43 -20.39
N VAL A 75 -20.44 16.25 -21.23
CA VAL A 75 -21.10 17.04 -22.24
C VAL A 75 -20.37 16.90 -23.58
N ASN A 76 -21.15 16.89 -24.67
CA ASN A 76 -20.66 17.19 -25.99
C ASN A 76 -20.77 18.72 -26.21
N PRO A 77 -19.64 19.47 -26.19
CA PRO A 77 -19.71 20.93 -26.35
C PRO A 77 -20.31 21.40 -27.66
N GLN A 78 -20.08 20.66 -28.75
CA GLN A 78 -20.63 21.03 -30.08
C GLN A 78 -22.17 21.00 -30.06
N VAL A 79 -22.74 19.90 -29.56
CA VAL A 79 -24.21 19.75 -29.45
C VAL A 79 -24.79 20.74 -28.46
N TYR A 80 -24.12 20.94 -27.32
CA TYR A 80 -24.55 21.88 -26.27
C TYR A 80 -24.62 23.33 -26.79
N LEU A 81 -23.61 23.78 -27.54
CA LEU A 81 -23.52 25.14 -28.05
C LEU A 81 -24.50 25.37 -29.21
N LEU A 82 -24.73 24.37 -30.08
CA LEU A 82 -25.63 24.45 -31.21
C LEU A 82 -27.12 24.46 -30.81
N ASN A 83 -27.48 23.78 -29.71
CA ASN A 83 -28.88 23.56 -29.31
C ASN A 83 -29.27 24.36 -28.05
N GLU A 84 -28.74 25.55 -27.89
CA GLU A 84 -29.09 26.46 -26.80
C GLU A 84 -28.97 25.87 -25.38
N GLY A 85 -28.09 24.89 -25.20
CA GLY A 85 -27.80 24.29 -23.88
C GLY A 85 -27.41 25.34 -22.84
N GLY A 86 -26.95 26.50 -23.30
CA GLY A 86 -26.62 27.65 -22.46
C GLY A 86 -27.79 28.25 -21.65
N THR A 87 -29.04 28.06 -22.09
CA THR A 87 -30.24 28.52 -21.36
C THR A 87 -30.42 27.79 -20.02
N LYS A 88 -29.99 26.51 -19.95
CA LYS A 88 -30.09 25.67 -18.74
C LYS A 88 -28.79 25.61 -17.93
N VAL A 89 -27.75 26.35 -18.30
CA VAL A 89 -26.43 26.28 -17.65
C VAL A 89 -26.48 26.59 -16.15
N ALA A 90 -27.31 27.55 -15.75
CA ALA A 90 -27.47 27.93 -14.35
C ALA A 90 -28.10 26.79 -13.52
N GLN A 91 -29.11 26.11 -14.10
CA GLN A 91 -29.74 24.96 -13.45
C GLN A 91 -28.78 23.77 -13.36
N LEU A 92 -28.07 23.48 -14.44
CA LEU A 92 -27.05 22.43 -14.46
C LEU A 92 -25.91 22.69 -13.46
N ALA A 93 -25.42 23.93 -13.42
CA ALA A 93 -24.39 24.35 -12.47
C ALA A 93 -24.86 24.18 -11.02
N LYS A 94 -26.09 24.58 -10.71
CA LYS A 94 -26.71 24.41 -9.38
C LYS A 94 -26.83 22.94 -8.99
N VAL A 95 -27.29 22.08 -9.88
CA VAL A 95 -27.42 20.64 -9.62
C VAL A 95 -26.06 19.98 -9.44
N LEU A 96 -25.04 20.36 -10.23
CA LEU A 96 -23.69 19.84 -10.14
C LEU A 96 -22.87 20.45 -8.99
N ASP A 97 -23.40 21.47 -8.28
CA ASP A 97 -22.67 22.24 -7.27
C ASP A 97 -21.36 22.84 -7.84
N LEU A 98 -21.50 23.51 -8.98
CA LEU A 98 -20.42 24.20 -9.70
C LEU A 98 -20.77 25.67 -9.91
N LYS A 99 -19.74 26.52 -10.02
CA LYS A 99 -19.98 27.93 -10.41
C LYS A 99 -20.35 28.02 -11.90
N VAL A 100 -21.37 28.79 -12.21
CA VAL A 100 -21.86 28.97 -13.59
C VAL A 100 -20.73 29.41 -14.53
N LYS A 101 -19.89 30.35 -14.07
CA LYS A 101 -18.73 30.85 -14.85
C LYS A 101 -17.75 29.72 -15.19
N ASP A 102 -17.40 28.89 -14.22
CA ASP A 102 -16.43 27.82 -14.41
C ASP A 102 -16.97 26.71 -15.31
N LEU A 103 -18.25 26.38 -15.17
CA LEU A 103 -18.93 25.42 -16.04
C LEU A 103 -18.98 25.92 -17.50
N ARG A 104 -19.39 27.17 -17.71
CA ARG A 104 -19.44 27.80 -19.04
C ARG A 104 -18.06 27.82 -19.68
N GLN A 105 -17.06 28.33 -18.98
CA GLN A 105 -15.69 28.41 -19.47
C GLN A 105 -15.13 27.01 -19.82
N ARG A 106 -15.44 25.97 -19.01
CA ARG A 106 -15.01 24.59 -19.28
C ARG A 106 -15.55 24.06 -20.58
N ILE A 107 -16.78 24.38 -20.93
CA ILE A 107 -17.44 23.97 -22.17
C ILE A 107 -16.91 24.77 -23.36
N GLU A 108 -16.88 26.11 -23.26
CA GLU A 108 -16.48 27.02 -24.33
C GLU A 108 -15.03 26.84 -24.79
N VAL A 109 -14.09 26.70 -23.83
CA VAL A 109 -12.65 26.46 -24.15
C VAL A 109 -12.45 25.13 -24.89
N ARG A 110 -13.42 24.22 -24.79
CA ARG A 110 -13.36 22.89 -25.42
C ARG A 110 -14.44 22.71 -26.51
N ALA A 111 -14.89 23.78 -27.11
CA ALA A 111 -15.99 23.77 -28.10
C ALA A 111 -15.78 22.80 -29.27
N GLY A 112 -14.52 22.55 -29.67
CA GLY A 112 -14.20 21.62 -30.75
C GLY A 112 -14.15 20.14 -30.33
N ARG A 113 -14.36 19.81 -29.05
CA ARG A 113 -14.37 18.42 -28.57
C ARG A 113 -15.78 17.84 -28.56
N GLU A 114 -15.88 16.52 -28.72
CA GLU A 114 -17.16 15.80 -28.64
C GLU A 114 -17.45 15.27 -27.22
N PHE A 115 -16.44 15.26 -26.32
CA PHE A 115 -16.55 14.69 -24.97
C PHE A 115 -15.75 15.52 -23.97
N VAL A 116 -16.43 16.02 -22.93
CA VAL A 116 -15.82 16.76 -21.82
C VAL A 116 -16.53 16.39 -20.51
N TYR A 117 -15.81 15.85 -19.54
CA TYR A 117 -16.34 15.61 -18.20
C TYR A 117 -16.73 16.93 -17.52
N LEU A 118 -17.95 17.00 -16.98
CA LEU A 118 -18.42 18.08 -16.13
C LEU A 118 -18.21 17.76 -14.65
N LYS A 119 -18.66 16.59 -14.23
CA LYS A 119 -18.44 16.08 -12.86
C LYS A 119 -18.39 14.56 -12.90
N ARG A 120 -17.29 14.00 -12.38
CA ARG A 120 -17.11 12.54 -12.33
C ARG A 120 -17.61 11.97 -11.00
N HIS A 121 -17.93 10.68 -11.00
CA HIS A 121 -18.29 9.88 -9.83
C HIS A 121 -19.44 10.50 -9.03
N VAL A 122 -20.54 10.82 -9.71
CA VAL A 122 -21.74 11.36 -9.07
C VAL A 122 -22.60 10.25 -8.47
N SER A 123 -23.38 10.59 -7.44
CA SER A 123 -24.34 9.65 -6.88
C SER A 123 -25.51 9.41 -7.87
N PRO A 124 -26.17 8.22 -7.82
CA PRO A 124 -27.31 7.93 -8.69
C PRO A 124 -28.41 9.01 -8.63
N GLY A 125 -28.75 9.49 -7.44
CA GLY A 125 -29.75 10.55 -7.29
C GLY A 125 -29.34 11.91 -7.88
N LEU A 126 -28.02 12.17 -7.99
CA LEU A 126 -27.52 13.36 -8.68
C LEU A 126 -27.56 13.16 -10.21
N ALA A 127 -27.18 11.98 -10.68
CA ALA A 127 -27.28 11.59 -12.09
C ALA A 127 -28.72 11.75 -12.61
N ASP A 128 -29.70 11.21 -11.88
CA ASP A 128 -31.11 11.34 -12.21
C ASP A 128 -31.59 12.81 -12.28
N LYS A 129 -31.13 13.66 -11.34
CA LYS A 129 -31.46 15.09 -11.34
C LYS A 129 -30.90 15.79 -12.58
N VAL A 130 -29.67 15.45 -12.99
CA VAL A 130 -29.03 16.00 -14.18
C VAL A 130 -29.81 15.58 -15.43
N MET A 131 -30.17 14.31 -15.58
CA MET A 131 -30.87 13.81 -16.75
C MET A 131 -32.29 14.40 -16.88
N ARG A 132 -32.99 14.65 -15.76
CA ARG A 132 -34.29 15.32 -15.76
C ARG A 132 -34.25 16.77 -16.29
N LEU A 133 -33.08 17.42 -16.25
CA LEU A 133 -32.96 18.75 -16.85
C LEU A 133 -33.05 18.72 -18.38
N ALA A 134 -32.84 17.56 -19.00
CA ALA A 134 -32.82 17.36 -20.45
C ALA A 134 -31.99 18.44 -21.15
N VAL A 135 -30.73 18.60 -20.74
CA VAL A 135 -29.81 19.58 -21.34
C VAL A 135 -29.22 18.96 -22.59
N PRO A 136 -29.35 19.58 -23.77
CA PRO A 136 -28.79 19.05 -25.00
C PRO A 136 -27.29 18.81 -24.90
N GLY A 137 -26.84 17.66 -25.36
CA GLY A 137 -25.44 17.26 -25.35
C GLY A 137 -24.91 16.80 -24.00
N VAL A 138 -25.69 16.83 -22.91
CA VAL A 138 -25.29 16.29 -21.60
C VAL A 138 -25.77 14.85 -21.48
N ALA A 139 -24.85 13.97 -21.08
CA ALA A 139 -25.12 12.54 -20.89
C ALA A 139 -24.33 11.96 -19.73
N LEU A 140 -24.60 10.70 -19.40
CA LEU A 140 -23.90 9.94 -18.37
C LEU A 140 -22.94 8.93 -18.99
N GLN A 141 -21.79 8.77 -18.36
CA GLN A 141 -20.84 7.69 -18.62
C GLN A 141 -20.77 6.80 -17.41
N ARG A 142 -21.03 5.50 -17.57
CA ARG A 142 -20.84 4.52 -16.51
C ARG A 142 -19.35 4.35 -16.22
N GLU A 143 -18.96 4.52 -14.96
CA GLU A 143 -17.61 4.30 -14.45
C GLU A 143 -17.69 3.48 -13.17
N TYR A 144 -16.53 3.13 -12.60
CA TYR A 144 -16.43 2.49 -11.29
C TYR A 144 -15.70 3.41 -10.33
N ARG A 145 -16.12 3.36 -9.06
CA ARG A 145 -15.46 4.06 -7.96
C ARG A 145 -15.00 3.05 -6.93
N ARG A 146 -13.72 3.10 -6.60
CA ARG A 146 -13.16 2.28 -5.54
C ARG A 146 -13.69 2.70 -4.17
N TYR A 147 -14.11 1.73 -3.38
CA TYR A 147 -14.61 1.91 -2.02
C TYR A 147 -13.90 0.96 -1.06
N TYR A 148 -13.51 1.48 0.11
CA TYR A 148 -12.72 0.80 1.14
C TYR A 148 -13.55 0.66 2.42
N PRO A 149 -14.22 -0.49 2.66
CA PRO A 149 -15.12 -0.67 3.80
C PRO A 149 -14.47 -0.45 5.16
N MET A 150 -13.18 -0.82 5.29
CA MET A 150 -12.42 -0.66 6.54
C MET A 150 -11.79 0.72 6.70
N ALA A 151 -11.99 1.62 5.75
CA ALA A 151 -11.53 3.01 5.79
C ALA A 151 -10.08 3.16 6.32
N GLU A 152 -9.88 3.95 7.37
CA GLU A 152 -8.57 4.25 7.96
C GLU A 152 -7.85 3.05 8.61
N VAL A 153 -8.58 1.97 8.91
CA VAL A 153 -7.99 0.76 9.54
C VAL A 153 -7.08 0.02 8.57
N MET A 154 -7.46 -0.02 7.29
CA MET A 154 -6.73 -0.74 6.24
C MET A 154 -6.00 0.20 5.28
N GLY A 155 -6.15 1.51 5.42
CA GLY A 155 -5.65 2.50 4.46
C GLY A 155 -4.19 2.31 4.06
N HIS A 156 -3.30 2.09 5.01
CA HIS A 156 -1.87 1.90 4.73
C HIS A 156 -1.52 0.56 4.06
N VAL A 157 -2.31 -0.49 4.27
CA VAL A 157 -2.08 -1.78 3.62
C VAL A 157 -2.67 -1.77 2.22
N VAL A 158 -3.97 -1.46 2.11
CA VAL A 158 -4.67 -1.50 0.83
C VAL A 158 -4.20 -0.36 -0.08
N GLY A 159 -3.94 0.82 0.48
CA GLY A 159 -3.63 2.00 -0.31
C GLY A 159 -4.89 2.64 -0.90
N PHE A 160 -4.77 3.22 -2.08
CA PHE A 160 -5.86 3.87 -2.80
C PHE A 160 -5.57 3.93 -4.31
N THR A 161 -6.63 4.16 -5.10
CA THR A 161 -6.53 4.41 -6.54
C THR A 161 -6.73 5.90 -6.84
N ASP A 162 -6.30 6.35 -8.01
CA ASP A 162 -6.68 7.67 -8.53
C ASP A 162 -8.11 7.67 -9.10
N ILE A 163 -8.48 8.75 -9.80
CA ILE A 163 -9.81 8.89 -10.40
C ILE A 163 -10.01 7.97 -11.61
N ASP A 164 -8.93 7.52 -12.24
CA ASP A 164 -8.95 6.61 -13.40
C ASP A 164 -8.78 5.14 -12.98
N ASP A 165 -8.95 4.87 -11.68
CA ASP A 165 -8.87 3.56 -11.04
C ASP A 165 -7.49 2.90 -11.12
N LEU A 166 -6.42 3.71 -11.26
CA LEU A 166 -5.03 3.26 -11.21
C LEU A 166 -4.51 3.30 -9.77
N GLY A 167 -3.88 2.23 -9.32
CA GLY A 167 -3.31 2.11 -7.97
C GLY A 167 -2.20 3.14 -7.73
N GLN A 168 -2.26 3.86 -6.61
CA GLN A 168 -1.31 4.91 -6.26
C GLN A 168 -0.41 4.52 -5.07
N GLU A 169 -0.93 3.74 -4.14
CA GLU A 169 -0.24 3.31 -2.91
C GLU A 169 -0.68 1.90 -2.51
N GLY A 170 0.12 1.27 -1.64
CA GLY A 170 -0.21 0.00 -1.00
C GLY A 170 -0.40 -1.17 -1.98
N ILE A 171 -1.28 -2.10 -1.62
CA ILE A 171 -1.61 -3.27 -2.46
C ILE A 171 -2.28 -2.86 -3.78
N GLU A 172 -3.05 -1.77 -3.78
CA GLU A 172 -3.63 -1.22 -5.02
C GLU A 172 -2.55 -0.88 -6.05
N LEU A 173 -1.40 -0.34 -5.61
CA LEU A 173 -0.25 -0.07 -6.48
C LEU A 173 0.56 -1.34 -6.76
N ALA A 174 0.88 -2.12 -5.72
CA ALA A 174 1.73 -3.31 -5.84
C ALA A 174 1.17 -4.35 -6.81
N LEU A 175 -0.15 -4.48 -6.87
CA LEU A 175 -0.86 -5.47 -7.68
C LEU A 175 -1.73 -4.81 -8.74
N ASN A 176 -1.40 -3.57 -9.15
CA ASN A 176 -2.21 -2.82 -10.10
C ASN A 176 -2.52 -3.61 -11.38
N ASP A 177 -1.51 -4.28 -11.96
CA ASP A 177 -1.65 -5.04 -13.22
C ASP A 177 -2.62 -6.23 -13.11
N LYS A 178 -2.73 -6.82 -11.92
CA LYS A 178 -3.70 -7.89 -11.65
C LYS A 178 -5.10 -7.37 -11.38
N LEU A 179 -5.16 -6.32 -10.56
CA LEU A 179 -6.42 -5.74 -10.10
C LEU A 179 -7.12 -4.93 -11.19
N HIS A 180 -6.36 -4.25 -12.06
CA HIS A 180 -6.91 -3.39 -13.10
C HIS A 180 -7.43 -4.25 -14.25
N GLY A 181 -8.76 -4.17 -14.51
CA GLY A 181 -9.37 -4.89 -15.61
C GLY A 181 -9.00 -4.29 -16.97
N VAL A 182 -9.20 -5.05 -18.03
CA VAL A 182 -9.01 -4.60 -19.41
C VAL A 182 -10.33 -4.05 -19.95
N LYS A 183 -10.33 -2.77 -20.36
CA LYS A 183 -11.50 -2.15 -20.96
C LYS A 183 -11.96 -2.90 -22.21
N GLY A 184 -13.25 -3.07 -22.35
CA GLY A 184 -13.87 -3.50 -23.58
C GLY A 184 -14.10 -2.31 -24.52
N ALA A 185 -14.53 -2.60 -25.74
CA ALA A 185 -14.88 -1.60 -26.74
C ALA A 185 -16.09 -2.06 -27.55
N LYS A 186 -17.02 -1.15 -27.82
CA LYS A 186 -18.14 -1.39 -28.72
C LYS A 186 -18.24 -0.29 -29.75
N ARG A 187 -18.71 -0.66 -30.95
CA ARG A 187 -19.03 0.28 -32.01
C ARG A 187 -20.51 0.65 -31.91
N VAL A 188 -20.78 1.93 -31.82
CA VAL A 188 -22.12 2.47 -31.68
C VAL A 188 -22.44 3.45 -32.79
N LEU A 189 -23.69 3.47 -33.22
CA LEU A 189 -24.23 4.48 -34.13
C LEU A 189 -24.74 5.65 -33.28
N LYS A 190 -24.24 6.86 -33.54
CA LYS A 190 -24.69 8.08 -32.86
C LYS A 190 -25.47 8.96 -33.85
N ASN A 191 -26.54 9.58 -33.34
CA ASN A 191 -27.25 10.62 -34.11
C ASN A 191 -26.45 11.94 -34.11
N ASN A 192 -26.96 12.93 -34.79
CA ASN A 192 -26.37 14.28 -34.87
C ASN A 192 -26.36 15.02 -33.51
N MET A 193 -27.09 14.52 -32.50
CA MET A 193 -27.08 15.03 -31.11
C MET A 193 -26.06 14.29 -30.24
N GLY A 194 -25.34 13.31 -30.80
CA GLY A 194 -24.35 12.51 -30.06
C GLY A 194 -24.95 11.39 -29.20
N GLU A 195 -26.25 11.15 -29.31
CA GLU A 195 -26.94 10.07 -28.60
C GLU A 195 -26.71 8.75 -29.33
N VAL A 196 -26.48 7.67 -28.55
CA VAL A 196 -26.37 6.30 -29.09
C VAL A 196 -27.77 5.87 -29.54
N VAL A 197 -27.92 5.61 -30.82
CA VAL A 197 -29.16 5.15 -31.45
C VAL A 197 -29.17 3.61 -31.49
N GLU A 198 -28.01 3.00 -31.76
CA GLU A 198 -27.92 1.58 -31.95
C GLU A 198 -26.50 1.09 -31.57
N ASP A 199 -26.44 -0.09 -30.92
CA ASP A 199 -25.21 -0.82 -30.71
C ASP A 199 -24.95 -1.69 -31.95
N VAL A 200 -23.93 -1.35 -32.74
CA VAL A 200 -23.67 -2.00 -34.03
C VAL A 200 -22.87 -3.28 -33.87
N GLU A 201 -21.82 -3.24 -33.03
CA GLU A 201 -20.90 -4.37 -32.89
C GLU A 201 -20.18 -4.31 -31.53
N SER A 202 -20.06 -5.44 -30.85
CA SER A 202 -19.13 -5.61 -29.73
C SER A 202 -17.74 -5.93 -30.30
N ILE A 203 -16.78 -4.99 -30.15
CA ILE A 203 -15.41 -5.17 -30.62
C ILE A 203 -14.65 -6.06 -29.64
N SER A 204 -14.78 -5.79 -28.35
CA SER A 204 -14.19 -6.58 -27.26
C SER A 204 -15.02 -6.45 -25.98
N GLU A 205 -15.22 -7.57 -25.31
CA GLU A 205 -15.86 -7.55 -23.99
C GLU A 205 -14.89 -7.04 -22.92
N PRO A 206 -15.36 -6.27 -21.93
CA PRO A 206 -14.52 -5.85 -20.81
C PRO A 206 -14.13 -7.07 -19.98
N GLN A 207 -12.85 -7.19 -19.66
CA GLN A 207 -12.33 -8.23 -18.79
C GLN A 207 -12.15 -7.66 -17.37
N PRO A 208 -12.86 -8.16 -16.37
CA PRO A 208 -12.67 -7.70 -15.00
C PRO A 208 -11.27 -8.05 -14.50
N GLY A 209 -10.75 -7.24 -13.58
CA GLY A 209 -9.50 -7.55 -12.90
C GLY A 209 -9.63 -8.78 -12.00
N GLU A 210 -8.50 -9.39 -11.67
CA GLU A 210 -8.42 -10.56 -10.80
C GLU A 210 -8.68 -10.16 -9.34
N ASP A 211 -9.47 -10.99 -8.64
CA ASP A 211 -9.67 -10.84 -7.21
C ASP A 211 -8.42 -11.29 -6.45
N VAL A 212 -8.13 -10.62 -5.32
CA VAL A 212 -6.95 -10.87 -4.51
C VAL A 212 -7.33 -11.11 -3.05
N VAL A 213 -6.80 -12.20 -2.48
CA VAL A 213 -6.95 -12.52 -1.05
C VAL A 213 -5.65 -12.18 -0.32
N LEU A 214 -5.74 -11.25 0.62
CA LEU A 214 -4.60 -10.84 1.45
C LEU A 214 -4.37 -11.83 2.59
N SER A 215 -3.14 -11.83 3.11
CA SER A 215 -2.77 -12.52 4.36
C SER A 215 -3.32 -11.82 5.61
N ILE A 216 -3.71 -10.57 5.50
CA ILE A 216 -4.21 -9.74 6.61
C ILE A 216 -5.51 -10.33 7.19
N ASP A 217 -5.56 -10.46 8.52
CA ASP A 217 -6.80 -10.73 9.26
C ASP A 217 -7.39 -9.39 9.73
N LYS A 218 -8.56 -9.03 9.20
CA LYS A 218 -9.18 -7.72 9.51
C LYS A 218 -9.45 -7.52 11.01
N ARG A 219 -9.65 -8.61 11.78
CA ARG A 219 -9.90 -8.54 13.23
C ARG A 219 -8.62 -8.17 13.98
N LEU A 220 -7.50 -8.82 13.62
CA LEU A 220 -6.18 -8.48 14.18
C LEU A 220 -5.75 -7.08 13.75
N GLN A 221 -5.99 -6.72 12.50
CA GLN A 221 -5.71 -5.39 11.97
C GLN A 221 -6.49 -4.31 12.73
N TYR A 222 -7.79 -4.52 12.96
CA TYR A 222 -8.61 -3.58 13.73
C TYR A 222 -8.16 -3.47 15.18
N LEU A 223 -7.87 -4.61 15.83
CA LEU A 223 -7.38 -4.62 17.20
C LEU A 223 -6.05 -3.84 17.32
N ALA A 224 -5.08 -4.16 16.46
CA ALA A 224 -3.80 -3.47 16.43
C ALA A 224 -3.96 -1.97 16.14
N TYR A 225 -4.85 -1.59 15.21
CA TYR A 225 -5.17 -0.21 14.91
C TYR A 225 -5.71 0.54 16.12
N ARG A 226 -6.70 -0.04 16.81
CA ARG A 226 -7.32 0.55 17.99
C ARG A 226 -6.29 0.79 19.10
N GLU A 227 -5.52 -0.24 19.43
CA GLU A 227 -4.53 -0.17 20.53
C GLU A 227 -3.38 0.80 20.18
N LEU A 228 -2.93 0.78 18.94
CA LEU A 228 -1.87 1.71 18.49
C LEU A 228 -2.34 3.17 18.52
N LYS A 229 -3.60 3.43 18.14
CA LYS A 229 -4.21 4.76 18.20
C LYS A 229 -4.32 5.27 19.65
N VAL A 230 -4.70 4.39 20.57
CA VAL A 230 -4.71 4.68 22.02
C VAL A 230 -3.29 4.97 22.51
N ALA A 231 -2.33 4.12 22.17
CA ALA A 231 -0.93 4.29 22.58
C ALA A 231 -0.35 5.64 22.11
N VAL A 232 -0.57 6.01 20.86
CA VAL A 232 -0.11 7.32 20.33
C VAL A 232 -0.75 8.48 21.07
N LYS A 233 -2.06 8.41 21.33
CA LYS A 233 -2.78 9.48 22.04
C LYS A 233 -2.33 9.60 23.49
N THR A 234 -2.27 8.48 24.22
CA THR A 234 -1.88 8.44 25.63
C THR A 234 -0.47 8.95 25.85
N ASN A 235 0.48 8.49 25.02
CA ASN A 235 1.88 8.88 25.14
C ASN A 235 2.23 10.15 24.37
N ARG A 236 1.25 10.86 23.79
CA ARG A 236 1.47 12.06 22.94
C ARG A 236 2.59 11.85 21.92
N ALA A 237 2.63 10.65 21.35
CA ALA A 237 3.66 10.25 20.40
C ALA A 237 3.41 10.91 19.05
N ARG A 238 4.49 11.15 18.30
CA ARG A 238 4.39 11.70 16.94
C ARG A 238 3.82 10.71 15.94
N SER A 239 4.24 9.47 16.03
CA SER A 239 3.77 8.38 15.16
C SER A 239 4.07 7.02 15.79
N ALA A 240 3.41 5.99 15.30
CA ALA A 240 3.71 4.63 15.68
C ALA A 240 3.39 3.65 14.55
N SER A 241 4.04 2.48 14.60
CA SER A 241 3.79 1.38 13.66
C SER A 241 3.73 0.06 14.41
N ALA A 242 2.93 -0.88 13.92
CA ALA A 242 2.88 -2.25 14.42
C ALA A 242 2.82 -3.24 13.25
N VAL A 243 3.58 -4.33 13.36
CA VAL A 243 3.61 -5.44 12.41
C VAL A 243 3.39 -6.73 13.17
N ILE A 244 2.51 -7.60 12.68
CA ILE A 244 2.27 -8.94 13.21
C ILE A 244 2.43 -9.94 12.07
N LEU A 245 3.31 -10.92 12.25
CA LEU A 245 3.59 -11.99 11.28
C LEU A 245 3.15 -13.35 11.82
N ASP A 246 2.65 -14.21 10.95
CA ASP A 246 2.61 -15.64 11.17
C ASP A 246 4.03 -16.20 10.97
N VAL A 247 4.59 -16.83 12.02
CA VAL A 247 5.99 -17.29 11.98
C VAL A 247 6.18 -18.52 11.09
N GLN A 248 5.14 -19.30 10.85
CA GLN A 248 5.21 -20.54 10.07
C GLN A 248 5.17 -20.27 8.57
N THR A 249 4.46 -19.23 8.16
CA THR A 249 4.24 -18.91 6.75
C THR A 249 4.99 -17.66 6.29
N GLY A 250 5.33 -16.74 7.20
CA GLY A 250 5.86 -15.41 6.86
C GLY A 250 4.77 -14.43 6.41
N GLU A 251 3.50 -14.82 6.49
CA GLU A 251 2.36 -13.97 6.15
C GLU A 251 2.24 -12.79 7.10
N VAL A 252 1.98 -11.61 6.55
CA VAL A 252 1.64 -10.41 7.34
C VAL A 252 0.18 -10.50 7.76
N LEU A 253 -0.07 -10.74 9.05
CA LEU A 253 -1.42 -10.83 9.60
C LEU A 253 -2.03 -9.47 9.95
N ALA A 254 -1.19 -8.50 10.33
CA ALA A 254 -1.57 -7.12 10.53
C ALA A 254 -0.38 -6.19 10.33
N MET A 255 -0.66 -5.01 9.76
CA MET A 255 0.32 -3.92 9.60
C MET A 255 -0.40 -2.59 9.74
N VAL A 256 -0.06 -1.84 10.78
CA VAL A 256 -0.78 -0.63 11.18
C VAL A 256 0.18 0.52 11.40
N ASN A 257 -0.24 1.71 11.01
CA ASN A 257 0.49 2.94 11.27
C ASN A 257 -0.42 4.01 11.85
N GLN A 258 0.15 4.90 12.67
CA GLN A 258 -0.46 6.12 13.17
C GLN A 258 0.50 7.30 12.93
N PRO A 259 0.00 8.49 12.51
CA PRO A 259 -1.39 8.77 12.13
C PRO A 259 -1.83 7.97 10.89
N SER A 260 -3.12 7.69 10.81
CA SER A 260 -3.75 7.00 9.68
C SER A 260 -4.53 7.97 8.78
N PHE A 261 -4.98 7.48 7.63
CA PHE A 261 -5.80 8.24 6.70
C PHE A 261 -6.97 7.39 6.18
N ASN A 262 -8.06 8.06 5.77
CA ASN A 262 -9.20 7.39 5.16
C ASN A 262 -9.11 7.44 3.63
N PRO A 263 -8.87 6.33 2.92
CA PRO A 263 -8.75 6.32 1.47
C PRO A 263 -10.02 6.73 0.73
N ASN A 264 -11.19 6.69 1.39
CA ASN A 264 -12.45 7.17 0.80
C ASN A 264 -12.57 8.71 0.80
N ASN A 265 -11.80 9.42 1.65
CA ASN A 265 -11.86 10.88 1.77
C ASN A 265 -10.58 11.54 1.25
N ARG A 266 -10.53 11.78 -0.05
CA ARG A 266 -9.35 12.37 -0.73
C ARG A 266 -9.12 13.84 -0.39
N ALA A 267 -10.14 14.57 0.05
CA ALA A 267 -10.03 15.99 0.38
C ALA A 267 -9.16 16.26 1.60
N SER A 268 -8.98 15.25 2.49
CA SER A 268 -8.16 15.33 3.71
C SER A 268 -6.79 14.66 3.55
N PHE A 269 -6.32 14.39 2.33
CA PHE A 269 -5.03 13.74 2.11
C PHE A 269 -3.88 14.69 2.42
N GLU A 270 -3.13 14.35 3.46
CA GLU A 270 -1.80 14.90 3.73
C GLU A 270 -0.77 13.85 3.34
N SER A 271 0.17 14.19 2.47
CA SER A 271 1.19 13.25 1.96
C SER A 271 1.99 12.54 3.06
N ALA A 272 2.17 13.20 4.21
CA ALA A 272 2.82 12.62 5.36
C ALA A 272 2.04 11.46 6.02
N ASN A 273 0.72 11.37 5.80
CA ASN A 273 -0.16 10.43 6.51
C ASN A 273 -0.43 9.13 5.76
N TYR A 274 -0.28 9.07 4.43
CA TYR A 274 -0.53 7.81 3.70
C TYR A 274 0.72 6.94 3.48
N ARG A 275 1.90 7.43 3.86
CA ARG A 275 3.12 6.62 3.83
C ARG A 275 3.04 5.47 4.84
N ASN A 276 3.27 4.24 4.38
CA ASN A 276 3.32 3.06 5.24
C ASN A 276 4.64 2.98 6.01
N ARG A 277 4.70 3.65 7.17
CA ARG A 277 5.92 3.78 7.99
C ARG A 277 6.51 2.45 8.42
N ALA A 278 5.70 1.41 8.59
CA ALA A 278 6.16 0.09 9.00
C ALA A 278 7.12 -0.53 7.99
N VAL A 279 7.04 -0.11 6.73
CA VAL A 279 7.84 -0.61 5.60
C VAL A 279 8.86 0.41 5.12
N THR A 280 8.47 1.70 5.08
CA THR A 280 9.27 2.76 4.46
C THR A 280 10.21 3.49 5.42
N ASP A 281 9.84 3.55 6.73
CA ASP A 281 10.65 4.27 7.71
C ASP A 281 11.65 3.34 8.36
N VAL A 282 12.88 3.82 8.49
CA VAL A 282 13.94 3.09 9.18
C VAL A 282 14.31 3.79 10.49
N PHE A 283 14.70 3.01 11.46
CA PHE A 283 15.11 3.47 12.78
C PHE A 283 16.24 2.59 13.33
N GLU A 284 16.97 3.09 14.30
CA GLU A 284 17.93 2.29 15.04
C GLU A 284 17.18 1.36 16.01
N PRO A 285 17.34 0.02 15.91
CA PRO A 285 16.52 -0.94 16.66
C PRO A 285 16.84 -1.02 18.15
N GLY A 286 17.96 -0.46 18.57
CA GLY A 286 18.37 -0.43 19.97
C GLY A 286 18.50 -1.82 20.60
N SER A 287 18.19 -1.92 21.86
CA SER A 287 18.37 -3.14 22.65
C SER A 287 17.62 -4.38 22.13
N THR A 288 16.74 -4.25 21.13
CA THR A 288 16.14 -5.43 20.48
C THR A 288 17.19 -6.25 19.72
N MET A 289 18.30 -5.63 19.31
CA MET A 289 19.41 -6.31 18.63
C MET A 289 20.22 -7.24 19.54
N LYS A 290 20.17 -7.07 20.86
CA LYS A 290 20.88 -7.94 21.80
C LYS A 290 20.46 -9.39 21.68
N SER A 291 19.23 -9.66 21.30
CA SER A 291 18.73 -11.01 20.99
C SER A 291 19.56 -11.69 19.90
N PHE A 292 19.86 -10.96 18.84
CA PHE A 292 20.64 -11.47 17.70
C PHE A 292 22.13 -11.50 17.96
N THR A 293 22.66 -10.57 18.76
CA THR A 293 24.06 -10.60 19.23
C THR A 293 24.33 -11.85 20.06
N VAL A 294 23.42 -12.18 20.98
CA VAL A 294 23.49 -13.39 21.78
C VAL A 294 23.34 -14.63 20.89
N ALA A 295 22.38 -14.64 19.99
CA ALA A 295 22.16 -15.74 19.06
C ALA A 295 23.41 -16.02 18.20
N ALA A 296 24.03 -14.98 17.63
CA ALA A 296 25.24 -15.11 16.83
C ALA A 296 26.40 -15.69 17.62
N ALA A 297 26.64 -15.23 18.86
CA ALA A 297 27.71 -15.72 19.69
C ALA A 297 27.50 -17.17 20.18
N LEU A 298 26.23 -17.58 20.40
CA LEU A 298 25.87 -18.97 20.70
C LEU A 298 26.08 -19.87 19.48
N GLU A 299 25.66 -19.43 18.28
CA GLU A 299 25.79 -20.18 17.04
C GLU A 299 27.25 -20.42 16.64
N LEU A 300 28.13 -19.49 17.01
CA LEU A 300 29.57 -19.54 16.76
C LEU A 300 30.38 -20.16 17.94
N ASP A 301 29.73 -20.77 18.93
CA ASP A 301 30.33 -21.33 20.13
C ASP A 301 31.27 -20.38 20.90
N LYS A 302 31.10 -19.06 20.76
CA LYS A 302 31.87 -18.04 21.50
C LYS A 302 31.43 -17.92 22.95
N ILE A 303 30.18 -18.27 23.24
CA ILE A 303 29.59 -18.30 24.58
C ILE A 303 28.69 -19.55 24.73
N LYS A 304 28.40 -19.89 25.98
CA LYS A 304 27.39 -20.90 26.35
C LYS A 304 26.29 -20.23 27.17
N PRO A 305 25.06 -20.80 27.25
CA PRO A 305 23.99 -20.23 28.09
C PRO A 305 24.42 -19.96 29.55
N SER A 306 25.31 -20.81 30.09
CA SER A 306 25.86 -20.69 31.45
C SER A 306 27.05 -19.74 31.58
N THR A 307 27.52 -19.14 30.48
CA THR A 307 28.65 -18.20 30.52
C THR A 307 28.30 -17.00 31.39
N VAL A 308 29.18 -16.68 32.34
CA VAL A 308 29.05 -15.51 33.21
C VAL A 308 29.94 -14.37 32.69
N ILE A 309 29.37 -13.19 32.56
CA ILE A 309 30.06 -11.98 32.09
C ILE A 309 30.08 -10.95 33.21
N LYS A 310 31.26 -10.50 33.58
CA LYS A 310 31.47 -9.44 34.55
C LYS A 310 31.10 -8.09 33.93
N THR A 311 30.10 -7.40 34.48
CA THR A 311 29.66 -6.07 34.01
C THR A 311 30.07 -4.95 34.98
N SER A 312 30.66 -5.30 36.15
CA SER A 312 31.23 -4.29 37.08
C SER A 312 32.34 -3.47 36.39
N PRO A 313 32.48 -2.20 36.73
CA PRO A 313 31.71 -1.41 37.72
C PRO A 313 30.47 -0.69 37.13
N GLY A 314 29.84 -1.18 36.07
CA GLY A 314 28.69 -0.60 35.42
C GLY A 314 29.04 0.38 34.30
N HIS A 315 30.32 0.51 33.95
CA HIS A 315 30.82 1.22 32.78
C HIS A 315 32.04 0.53 32.19
N MET A 316 32.26 0.73 30.89
CA MET A 316 33.38 0.15 30.12
C MET A 316 33.87 1.18 29.09
N ARG A 317 35.17 1.36 28.99
CA ARG A 317 35.80 2.24 27.98
C ARG A 317 36.24 1.44 26.77
N ILE A 318 35.99 1.98 25.59
CA ILE A 318 36.54 1.54 24.30
C ILE A 318 37.11 2.75 23.61
N GLY A 319 38.42 2.87 23.55
CA GLY A 319 39.08 4.12 23.10
C GLY A 319 38.65 5.30 23.97
N ASN A 320 38.14 6.36 23.32
CA ASN A 320 37.66 7.55 23.99
C ASN A 320 36.18 7.49 24.42
N ASN A 321 35.48 6.42 24.09
CA ASN A 321 34.05 6.29 24.36
C ASN A 321 33.82 5.46 25.64
N THR A 322 32.75 5.78 26.36
CA THR A 322 32.32 5.05 27.56
C THR A 322 30.93 4.45 27.34
N ILE A 323 30.83 3.13 27.42
CA ILE A 323 29.56 2.39 27.41
C ILE A 323 29.11 2.24 28.87
N ARG A 324 27.82 2.43 29.14
CA ARG A 324 27.25 2.37 30.49
C ARG A 324 26.04 1.45 30.51
N ASP A 325 25.87 0.75 31.62
CA ASP A 325 24.62 0.14 32.04
C ASP A 325 23.82 1.12 32.92
N ALA A 326 22.54 0.86 33.11
CA ALA A 326 21.68 1.68 33.96
C ALA A 326 22.17 1.69 35.44
N VAL A 327 22.68 0.55 35.89
CA VAL A 327 23.29 0.35 37.22
C VAL A 327 24.44 -0.67 37.11
N ASN A 328 25.23 -0.77 38.17
CA ASN A 328 26.23 -1.86 38.25
C ASN A 328 25.52 -3.18 38.59
N TYR A 329 25.46 -4.08 37.60
CA TYR A 329 24.78 -5.36 37.75
C TYR A 329 25.72 -6.49 38.29
N GLY A 330 27.02 -6.25 38.39
CA GLY A 330 27.96 -7.28 38.82
C GLY A 330 28.20 -8.35 37.76
N ASP A 331 28.21 -9.60 38.19
CA ASP A 331 28.37 -10.76 37.32
C ASP A 331 26.99 -11.25 36.85
N MET A 332 26.85 -11.45 35.56
CA MET A 332 25.57 -11.81 34.91
C MET A 332 25.75 -12.99 33.98
N ASP A 333 24.87 -13.98 34.05
CA ASP A 333 24.70 -14.96 32.99
C ASP A 333 24.04 -14.33 31.75
N ILE A 334 24.01 -15.05 30.63
CA ILE A 334 23.49 -14.56 29.36
C ILE A 334 21.99 -14.22 29.47
N THR A 335 21.22 -14.99 30.24
CA THR A 335 19.78 -14.72 30.45
C THR A 335 19.56 -13.38 31.15
N LYS A 336 20.33 -13.10 32.21
CA LYS A 336 20.24 -11.81 32.94
C LYS A 336 20.70 -10.64 32.10
N ILE A 337 21.70 -10.82 31.20
CA ILE A 337 22.10 -9.77 30.24
C ILE A 337 20.94 -9.36 29.37
N LEU A 338 20.15 -10.29 28.84
CA LEU A 338 18.94 -10.01 28.06
C LEU A 338 17.83 -9.43 28.95
N GLN A 339 17.57 -10.02 30.13
CA GLN A 339 16.53 -9.62 31.07
C GLN A 339 16.69 -8.17 31.54
N LYS A 340 17.90 -7.79 31.95
CA LYS A 340 18.25 -6.44 32.43
C LYS A 340 18.69 -5.50 31.32
N SER A 341 18.84 -6.03 30.10
CA SER A 341 19.26 -5.27 28.92
C SER A 341 20.63 -4.60 29.06
N SER A 342 21.64 -5.33 29.60
CA SER A 342 22.99 -4.79 29.81
C SER A 342 23.67 -4.45 28.47
N ASN A 343 24.14 -3.21 28.34
CA ASN A 343 24.95 -2.76 27.20
C ASN A 343 26.38 -3.33 27.29
N ILE A 344 26.94 -3.35 28.50
CA ILE A 344 28.30 -3.88 28.75
C ILE A 344 28.34 -5.36 28.44
N GLY A 345 27.34 -6.12 28.92
CA GLY A 345 27.21 -7.54 28.63
C GLY A 345 27.15 -7.82 27.14
N ALA A 346 26.25 -7.15 26.43
CA ALA A 346 26.11 -7.27 24.97
C ALA A 346 27.39 -6.88 24.22
N THR A 347 28.08 -5.82 24.66
CA THR A 347 29.36 -5.39 24.09
C THR A 347 30.44 -6.46 24.22
N LYS A 348 30.59 -7.04 25.41
CA LYS A 348 31.61 -8.10 25.65
C LYS A 348 31.31 -9.34 24.82
N ILE A 349 30.03 -9.69 24.68
CA ILE A 349 29.57 -10.78 23.80
C ILE A 349 29.94 -10.47 22.34
N ALA A 350 29.63 -9.27 21.85
CA ALA A 350 29.94 -8.90 20.48
C ALA A 350 31.45 -8.89 20.19
N LEU A 351 32.26 -8.40 21.13
CA LEU A 351 33.70 -8.36 20.98
C LEU A 351 34.39 -9.72 21.13
N SER A 352 33.66 -10.78 21.51
CA SER A 352 34.15 -12.17 21.42
C SER A 352 34.10 -12.73 20.00
N MET A 353 33.39 -12.07 19.10
CA MET A 353 33.34 -12.37 17.68
C MET A 353 34.21 -11.37 16.89
N THR A 354 34.64 -11.75 15.70
CA THR A 354 35.20 -10.78 14.76
C THR A 354 34.05 -9.92 14.18
N ALA A 355 34.39 -8.74 13.63
CA ALA A 355 33.42 -7.87 12.95
C ALA A 355 32.72 -8.62 11.79
N GLU A 356 33.47 -9.43 11.04
CA GLU A 356 32.95 -10.24 9.93
C GLU A 356 31.99 -11.33 10.40
N GLU A 357 32.31 -12.05 11.45
CA GLU A 357 31.44 -13.10 12.04
C GLU A 357 30.10 -12.49 12.48
N MET A 358 30.14 -11.36 13.18
CA MET A 358 28.94 -10.66 13.62
C MET A 358 28.14 -10.13 12.43
N TRP A 359 28.80 -9.52 11.45
CA TRP A 359 28.15 -8.99 10.24
C TRP A 359 27.44 -10.08 9.45
N LYS A 360 28.13 -11.20 9.16
CA LYS A 360 27.57 -12.36 8.47
C LYS A 360 26.33 -12.94 9.18
N SER A 361 26.34 -12.93 10.50
CA SER A 361 25.18 -13.38 11.28
C SER A 361 23.98 -12.44 11.14
N LEU A 362 24.21 -11.12 11.06
CA LEU A 362 23.15 -10.13 10.84
C LEU A 362 22.65 -10.15 9.40
N ASP A 363 23.54 -10.30 8.43
CA ASP A 363 23.23 -10.38 7.00
C ASP A 363 22.33 -11.60 6.70
N LYS A 364 22.65 -12.78 7.23
CA LYS A 364 21.80 -13.98 7.11
C LYS A 364 20.38 -13.79 7.65
N LEU A 365 20.20 -12.92 8.64
CA LEU A 365 18.88 -12.56 9.17
C LEU A 365 18.13 -11.55 8.27
N GLY A 366 18.78 -11.08 7.20
CA GLY A 366 18.22 -10.13 6.23
C GLY A 366 18.31 -8.67 6.66
N PHE A 367 19.12 -8.32 7.64
CA PHE A 367 19.35 -6.91 7.98
C PHE A 367 20.19 -6.21 6.90
N GLY A 368 19.79 -5.00 6.53
CA GLY A 368 20.43 -4.24 5.44
C GLY A 368 20.00 -4.65 4.03
N LEU A 369 19.03 -5.55 3.91
CA LEU A 369 18.46 -6.04 2.66
C LEU A 369 16.93 -5.88 2.67
N SER A 370 16.33 -5.68 1.49
CA SER A 370 14.88 -5.74 1.34
C SER A 370 14.32 -7.08 1.84
N THR A 371 13.14 -7.08 2.44
CA THR A 371 12.44 -8.33 2.76
C THR A 371 11.85 -9.01 1.53
N ASN A 372 11.92 -8.35 0.37
CA ASN A 372 11.31 -8.77 -0.89
C ASN A 372 9.78 -8.95 -0.79
N SER A 373 9.14 -8.19 0.08
CA SER A 373 7.68 -8.24 0.29
C SER A 373 6.89 -7.74 -0.93
N ARG A 374 7.56 -7.07 -1.88
CA ARG A 374 6.98 -6.38 -3.03
C ARG A 374 6.03 -5.23 -2.64
N PHE A 375 6.07 -4.81 -1.39
CA PHE A 375 5.29 -3.65 -0.97
C PHE A 375 5.96 -2.36 -1.45
N PRO A 376 5.20 -1.38 -1.99
CA PRO A 376 5.77 -0.16 -2.54
C PRO A 376 6.59 0.64 -1.52
N GLY A 377 7.75 1.11 -1.93
CA GLY A 377 8.60 1.95 -1.09
C GLY A 377 9.30 1.23 0.06
N GLU A 378 9.41 -0.10 0.01
CA GLU A 378 10.13 -0.88 1.02
C GLU A 378 11.58 -0.39 1.17
N ALA A 379 11.99 -0.14 2.41
CA ALA A 379 13.33 0.32 2.75
C ALA A 379 14.24 -0.88 3.08
N ASP A 380 15.46 -0.87 2.53
CA ASP A 380 16.45 -1.93 2.75
C ASP A 380 17.07 -1.91 4.15
N GLY A 381 16.95 -0.79 4.88
CA GLY A 381 17.71 -0.60 6.11
C GLY A 381 19.21 -0.42 5.84
N LYS A 382 20.03 -0.58 6.90
CA LYS A 382 21.49 -0.45 6.75
C LYS A 382 22.21 -1.07 7.94
N ILE A 383 23.18 -1.97 7.69
CA ILE A 383 24.10 -2.47 8.72
C ILE A 383 25.52 -1.94 8.55
N GLY A 384 25.86 -1.42 7.35
CA GLY A 384 27.20 -0.94 7.00
C GLY A 384 28.19 -2.09 6.80
N ASP A 385 29.35 -1.76 6.25
CA ASP A 385 30.37 -2.72 5.84
C ASP A 385 31.26 -3.11 7.03
N TYR A 386 31.41 -4.40 7.31
CA TYR A 386 32.18 -4.90 8.47
C TYR A 386 33.66 -4.48 8.45
N TRP A 387 34.28 -4.36 7.29
CA TRP A 387 35.70 -3.96 7.16
C TRP A 387 35.96 -2.49 7.58
N ARG A 388 34.90 -1.70 7.76
CA ARG A 388 34.96 -0.35 8.30
C ARG A 388 34.68 -0.28 9.79
N TRP A 389 34.32 -1.41 10.42
CA TRP A 389 33.96 -1.39 11.83
C TRP A 389 35.22 -1.42 12.71
N ASN A 390 35.39 -0.40 13.52
CA ASN A 390 36.27 -0.47 14.67
C ASN A 390 35.53 -1.10 15.86
N SER A 391 36.26 -1.36 16.95
CA SER A 391 35.72 -2.02 18.16
C SER A 391 34.51 -1.27 18.75
N MET A 392 34.49 0.07 18.68
CA MET A 392 33.35 0.87 19.17
C MET A 392 32.13 0.73 18.25
N GLN A 393 32.34 0.69 16.95
CA GLN A 393 31.25 0.50 15.98
C GLN A 393 30.66 -0.90 16.05
N GLN A 394 31.48 -1.92 16.27
CA GLN A 394 31.02 -3.28 16.52
C GLN A 394 30.23 -3.36 17.84
N ALA A 395 30.75 -2.76 18.91
CA ALA A 395 30.10 -2.66 20.19
C ALA A 395 28.72 -1.96 20.10
N SER A 396 28.64 -0.86 19.36
CA SER A 396 27.40 -0.11 19.20
C SER A 396 26.31 -0.93 18.51
N ARG A 397 26.68 -1.70 17.49
CA ARG A 397 25.74 -2.58 16.76
C ARG A 397 25.21 -3.72 17.62
N ALA A 398 26.00 -4.16 18.61
CA ALA A 398 25.58 -5.20 19.55
C ALA A 398 24.28 -4.84 20.30
N TYR A 399 24.05 -3.57 20.53
CA TYR A 399 22.83 -3.05 21.16
C TYR A 399 22.03 -2.09 20.26
N GLY A 400 22.24 -2.21 18.92
CA GLY A 400 21.37 -1.66 17.89
C GLY A 400 21.55 -0.19 17.55
N TYR A 401 22.75 0.38 17.79
CA TYR A 401 23.12 1.72 17.33
C TYR A 401 24.03 1.64 16.09
N GLY A 402 23.99 2.68 15.25
CA GLY A 402 24.81 2.74 14.03
C GLY A 402 24.34 1.79 12.92
N MET A 403 23.13 1.28 13.01
CA MET A 403 22.42 0.52 11.99
C MET A 403 20.97 0.99 11.88
N GLN A 404 20.31 0.65 10.79
CA GLN A 404 18.93 1.06 10.54
C GLN A 404 18.11 -0.12 10.02
N VAL A 405 16.90 -0.28 10.54
CA VAL A 405 15.96 -1.34 10.16
C VAL A 405 14.54 -0.78 10.03
N SER A 406 13.70 -1.40 9.20
CA SER A 406 12.26 -1.15 9.22
C SER A 406 11.57 -2.03 10.28
N ALA A 407 10.32 -1.68 10.64
CA ALA A 407 9.54 -2.51 11.56
C ALA A 407 9.28 -3.91 10.97
N LEU A 408 9.08 -4.00 9.65
CA LEU A 408 8.88 -5.27 8.95
C LEU A 408 10.15 -6.14 9.00
N GLN A 409 11.34 -5.58 8.73
CA GLN A 409 12.61 -6.32 8.84
C GLN A 409 12.84 -6.85 10.25
N LEU A 410 12.60 -6.03 11.27
CA LEU A 410 12.76 -6.45 12.66
C LEU A 410 11.77 -7.57 13.03
N ALA A 411 10.51 -7.48 12.58
CA ALA A 411 9.51 -8.52 12.79
C ALA A 411 9.91 -9.84 12.10
N ARG A 412 10.42 -9.76 10.87
CA ARG A 412 10.95 -10.91 10.13
C ARG A 412 12.13 -11.56 10.86
N ALA A 413 13.06 -10.78 11.39
CA ALA A 413 14.19 -11.32 12.16
C ALA A 413 13.71 -12.00 13.45
N TYR A 414 12.76 -11.42 14.18
CA TYR A 414 12.16 -12.07 15.36
C TYR A 414 11.39 -13.33 15.02
N SER A 415 10.79 -13.42 13.82
CA SER A 415 10.13 -14.64 13.36
C SER A 415 11.10 -15.80 13.20
N VAL A 416 12.39 -15.55 12.91
CA VAL A 416 13.44 -16.60 12.87
C VAL A 416 13.63 -17.24 14.24
N LEU A 417 13.69 -16.43 15.32
CA LEU A 417 13.78 -16.95 16.68
C LEU A 417 12.54 -17.74 17.08
N ALA A 418 11.38 -17.35 16.54
CA ALA A 418 10.11 -18.02 16.78
C ALA A 418 9.93 -19.30 15.95
N ASN A 419 10.56 -19.39 14.79
CA ASN A 419 10.44 -20.50 13.84
C ASN A 419 11.70 -21.38 13.79
N ASP A 420 12.27 -21.63 14.96
CA ASP A 420 13.41 -22.54 15.16
C ASP A 420 14.56 -22.31 14.16
N GLY A 421 14.88 -21.05 13.90
CA GLY A 421 15.99 -20.63 13.04
C GLY A 421 15.71 -20.60 11.53
N LEU A 422 14.46 -20.76 11.12
CA LEU A 422 14.04 -20.68 9.71
C LEU A 422 13.56 -19.28 9.34
N LEU A 423 14.20 -18.68 8.35
CA LEU A 423 13.80 -17.40 7.74
C LEU A 423 12.80 -17.65 6.63
N LYS A 424 11.58 -17.14 6.77
CA LYS A 424 10.52 -17.26 5.77
C LYS A 424 10.46 -16.00 4.88
N PRO A 425 10.08 -16.14 3.59
CA PRO A 425 9.75 -15.00 2.76
C PRO A 425 8.53 -14.29 3.32
N ILE A 426 8.46 -12.95 3.17
CA ILE A 426 7.30 -12.17 3.58
C ILE A 426 6.23 -12.23 2.49
N SER A 427 4.96 -12.42 2.90
CA SER A 427 3.83 -12.37 1.99
C SER A 427 2.71 -11.48 2.53
N PHE A 428 2.19 -10.59 1.68
CA PHE A 428 0.92 -9.88 1.88
C PHE A 428 -0.27 -10.61 1.28
N LEU A 429 -0.02 -11.67 0.51
CA LEU A 429 -1.04 -12.54 -0.05
C LEU A 429 -1.21 -13.77 0.83
N LYS A 430 -2.44 -14.23 0.95
CA LYS A 430 -2.74 -15.50 1.59
C LYS A 430 -2.07 -16.63 0.82
N LEU A 431 -1.41 -17.51 1.56
CA LEU A 431 -0.72 -18.67 1.01
C LEU A 431 -1.53 -19.94 1.28
N ASP A 432 -1.64 -20.79 0.28
CA ASP A 432 -2.29 -22.10 0.42
C ASP A 432 -1.41 -23.09 1.20
N GLN A 433 -0.09 -22.93 1.10
CA GLN A 433 0.89 -23.76 1.78
C GLN A 433 2.01 -22.89 2.35
N ALA A 434 2.57 -23.31 3.48
CA ALA A 434 3.73 -22.66 4.08
C ALA A 434 4.93 -22.77 3.11
N PRO A 435 5.58 -21.66 2.74
CA PRO A 435 6.74 -21.70 1.85
C PRO A 435 7.92 -22.37 2.55
N GLU A 436 8.88 -22.87 1.77
CA GLU A 436 10.17 -23.29 2.32
C GLU A 436 10.85 -22.11 3.02
N GLY A 437 11.59 -22.39 4.09
CA GLY A 437 12.36 -21.41 4.85
C GLY A 437 13.84 -21.69 4.72
N GLU A 438 14.63 -20.64 4.63
CA GLU A 438 16.09 -20.73 4.71
C GLU A 438 16.52 -20.91 6.16
N ARG A 439 17.39 -21.91 6.44
CA ARG A 439 17.97 -22.07 7.76
C ARG A 439 19.14 -21.11 7.95
N VAL A 440 18.91 -20.10 8.76
CA VAL A 440 19.90 -19.04 9.05
C VAL A 440 20.49 -19.15 10.45
N MET A 441 19.93 -20.05 11.28
CA MET A 441 20.36 -20.33 12.66
C MET A 441 19.95 -21.75 13.04
N SER A 442 20.65 -22.37 13.95
CA SER A 442 20.26 -23.68 14.48
C SER A 442 18.99 -23.59 15.33
N ALA A 443 18.16 -24.64 15.29
CA ALA A 443 16.94 -24.71 16.09
C ALA A 443 17.24 -24.65 17.60
N ALA A 444 18.38 -25.23 18.02
CA ALA A 444 18.82 -25.21 19.39
C ALA A 444 19.09 -23.78 19.90
N VAL A 445 19.84 -22.99 19.13
CA VAL A 445 20.14 -21.58 19.48
C VAL A 445 18.86 -20.75 19.46
N ALA A 446 18.02 -20.86 18.45
CA ALA A 446 16.74 -20.13 18.37
C ALA A 446 15.86 -20.40 19.60
N SER A 447 15.73 -21.68 20.00
CA SER A 447 14.98 -22.08 21.19
C SER A 447 15.61 -21.56 22.49
N GLN A 448 16.94 -21.63 22.64
CA GLN A 448 17.66 -21.11 23.82
C GLN A 448 17.42 -19.61 23.97
N VAL A 449 17.60 -18.83 22.90
CA VAL A 449 17.39 -17.38 22.94
C VAL A 449 15.91 -17.04 23.22
N ARG A 450 14.96 -17.75 22.60
CA ARG A 450 13.53 -17.58 22.88
C ARG A 450 13.21 -17.81 24.36
N ASN A 451 13.74 -18.85 24.97
CA ASN A 451 13.58 -19.14 26.40
C ASN A 451 14.19 -18.03 27.28
N MET A 452 15.37 -17.51 26.92
CA MET A 452 15.98 -16.38 27.62
C MET A 452 15.11 -15.12 27.52
N LEU A 453 14.48 -14.88 26.37
CA LEU A 453 13.62 -13.72 26.14
C LEU A 453 12.29 -13.75 26.94
N GLU A 454 11.85 -14.91 27.42
CA GLU A 454 10.73 -14.98 28.36
C GLU A 454 11.05 -14.28 29.70
N SER A 455 12.31 -14.33 30.14
CA SER A 455 12.74 -13.64 31.37
C SER A 455 12.59 -12.12 31.28
N VAL A 456 12.65 -11.56 30.05
CA VAL A 456 12.46 -10.12 29.81
C VAL A 456 11.03 -9.68 30.11
N VAL A 457 10.05 -10.55 29.88
CA VAL A 457 8.62 -10.30 30.15
C VAL A 457 8.21 -10.68 31.57
N SER A 458 9.13 -11.25 32.34
CA SER A 458 8.90 -11.55 33.76
C SER A 458 8.77 -10.29 34.62
N LYS A 459 8.35 -10.46 35.88
CA LYS A 459 8.20 -9.37 36.85
C LYS A 459 9.46 -8.51 37.03
N GLU A 460 10.64 -9.14 36.90
CA GLU A 460 11.94 -8.48 37.04
C GLU A 460 12.53 -7.97 35.72
N GLY A 461 11.91 -8.30 34.59
CA GLY A 461 12.38 -7.93 33.26
C GLY A 461 11.94 -6.54 32.84
N THR A 462 12.60 -6.02 31.80
CA THR A 462 12.30 -4.69 31.25
C THR A 462 10.96 -4.65 30.49
N GLY A 463 10.44 -5.80 30.05
CA GLY A 463 9.20 -5.95 29.29
C GLY A 463 8.00 -6.44 30.12
N LYS A 464 8.00 -6.29 31.45
CA LYS A 464 6.97 -6.83 32.35
C LYS A 464 5.53 -6.47 31.96
N GLN A 465 5.31 -5.31 31.32
CA GLN A 465 3.99 -4.87 30.88
C GLN A 465 3.42 -5.68 29.69
N ALA A 466 4.26 -6.42 28.99
CA ALA A 466 3.85 -7.31 27.91
C ALA A 466 3.38 -8.69 28.41
N LYS A 467 3.37 -8.92 29.72
CA LYS A 467 2.88 -10.18 30.31
C LYS A 467 1.37 -10.31 30.04
N VAL A 468 0.98 -11.48 29.56
CA VAL A 468 -0.43 -11.87 29.37
C VAL A 468 -0.70 -13.13 30.20
N ASP A 469 -1.67 -13.05 31.10
CA ASP A 469 -1.99 -14.18 31.96
C ASP A 469 -2.49 -15.38 31.14
N GLY A 470 -2.01 -16.58 31.48
CA GLY A 470 -2.29 -17.80 30.72
C GLY A 470 -1.41 -18.01 29.49
N TYR A 471 -0.56 -17.04 29.10
CA TYR A 471 0.33 -17.17 27.94
C TYR A 471 1.79 -16.94 28.32
N ARG A 472 2.67 -17.74 27.74
CA ARG A 472 4.11 -17.49 27.79
C ARG A 472 4.48 -16.57 26.64
N ILE A 473 5.04 -15.42 26.97
CA ILE A 473 5.46 -14.39 26.00
C ILE A 473 6.97 -14.22 26.10
N ALA A 474 7.66 -14.27 24.97
CA ALA A 474 9.05 -13.89 24.85
C ALA A 474 9.16 -12.55 24.14
N GLY A 475 10.11 -11.70 24.52
CA GLY A 475 10.26 -10.43 23.82
C GLY A 475 11.42 -9.59 24.32
N LYS A 476 11.63 -8.44 23.67
CA LYS A 476 12.68 -7.50 24.02
C LYS A 476 12.22 -6.06 23.81
N THR A 477 12.46 -5.23 24.80
CA THR A 477 12.28 -3.78 24.74
C THR A 477 13.53 -3.11 24.15
N GLY A 478 13.32 -2.01 23.43
CA GLY A 478 14.35 -1.09 22.96
C GLY A 478 13.94 0.35 23.21
N THR A 479 14.89 1.17 23.61
CA THR A 479 14.74 2.63 23.68
C THR A 479 15.97 3.25 23.08
N VAL A 480 15.81 4.09 22.07
CA VAL A 480 16.92 4.65 21.29
C VAL A 480 16.72 6.15 21.14
N HIS A 481 17.72 6.94 21.50
CA HIS A 481 17.72 8.36 21.20
C HIS A 481 17.85 8.60 19.70
N LYS A 482 17.06 9.53 19.17
CA LYS A 482 17.13 9.85 17.74
C LYS A 482 18.38 10.63 17.40
N SER A 483 19.07 10.23 16.34
CA SER A 483 20.18 10.98 15.77
C SER A 483 19.67 12.23 15.03
N GLY A 484 20.41 13.32 15.12
CA GLY A 484 20.19 14.57 14.41
C GLY A 484 21.50 15.20 13.97
N SER A 485 21.48 16.39 13.39
CA SER A 485 22.69 17.10 12.89
C SER A 485 23.73 17.41 13.98
N GLY A 486 23.32 17.40 15.26
CA GLY A 486 24.20 17.64 16.43
C GLY A 486 24.55 16.41 17.25
N GLY A 487 24.24 15.19 16.77
CA GLY A 487 24.37 13.93 17.50
C GLY A 487 23.04 13.37 17.97
N TYR A 488 23.04 12.59 19.06
CA TYR A 488 21.81 12.04 19.62
C TYR A 488 21.04 13.09 20.43
N SER A 489 19.74 13.21 20.19
CA SER A 489 18.84 14.11 20.95
C SER A 489 18.59 13.54 22.34
N GLU A 490 18.58 14.37 23.37
CA GLU A 490 18.30 13.94 24.76
C GLU A 490 16.80 13.73 25.04
N ASP A 491 15.94 14.44 24.30
CA ASP A 491 14.48 14.52 24.52
C ASP A 491 13.64 13.79 23.44
N ARG A 492 14.30 13.25 22.40
CA ARG A 492 13.62 12.54 21.30
C ARG A 492 14.14 11.12 21.18
N TYR A 493 13.22 10.19 21.27
CA TYR A 493 13.60 8.77 21.20
C TYR A 493 12.56 7.92 20.44
N VAL A 494 12.96 6.71 20.13
CA VAL A 494 12.10 5.65 19.59
C VAL A 494 11.98 4.58 20.66
N ALA A 495 10.75 4.25 21.04
CA ALA A 495 10.46 3.10 21.89
C ALA A 495 10.04 1.93 21.01
N VAL A 496 10.64 0.75 21.25
CA VAL A 496 10.40 -0.46 20.46
C VAL A 496 10.09 -1.63 21.40
N PHE A 497 9.15 -2.46 21.02
CA PHE A 497 8.97 -3.79 21.58
C PHE A 497 8.89 -4.81 20.45
N ALA A 498 9.70 -5.85 20.54
CA ALA A 498 9.61 -7.00 19.65
C ALA A 498 9.26 -8.24 20.47
N GLY A 499 8.21 -8.96 20.09
CA GLY A 499 7.64 -10.05 20.87
C GLY A 499 7.31 -11.29 20.05
N ILE A 500 7.26 -12.42 20.72
CA ILE A 500 6.91 -13.75 20.20
C ILE A 500 5.81 -14.33 21.08
N ALA A 501 4.73 -14.80 20.50
CA ALA A 501 3.60 -15.35 21.22
C ALA A 501 2.96 -16.55 20.50
N PRO A 502 2.53 -17.58 21.25
CA PRO A 502 3.04 -17.96 22.58
C PRO A 502 4.48 -18.49 22.47
N ALA A 503 5.33 -18.25 23.48
CA ALA A 503 6.74 -18.69 23.45
C ALA A 503 6.89 -20.22 23.46
N SER A 504 5.93 -20.94 24.03
CA SER A 504 5.91 -22.41 24.11
C SER A 504 5.72 -23.09 22.76
N LYS A 505 4.86 -22.53 21.89
CA LYS A 505 4.61 -22.99 20.51
C LYS A 505 4.35 -21.76 19.66
N PRO A 506 5.41 -21.10 19.16
CA PRO A 506 5.27 -19.81 18.51
C PRO A 506 4.37 -19.84 17.27
N ARG A 507 3.51 -18.83 17.18
CA ARG A 507 2.64 -18.59 16.04
C ARG A 507 2.78 -17.16 15.52
N LEU A 508 3.03 -16.22 16.42
CA LEU A 508 3.08 -14.81 16.11
C LEU A 508 4.44 -14.22 16.47
N ALA A 509 4.99 -13.44 15.56
CA ALA A 509 6.05 -12.48 15.84
C ALA A 509 5.49 -11.08 15.61
N MET A 510 5.74 -10.17 16.56
CA MET A 510 5.22 -8.81 16.47
C MET A 510 6.29 -7.78 16.81
N VAL A 511 6.20 -6.63 16.15
CA VAL A 511 7.01 -5.45 16.46
C VAL A 511 6.10 -4.25 16.57
N VAL A 512 6.27 -3.48 17.65
CA VAL A 512 5.63 -2.18 17.85
C VAL A 512 6.70 -1.13 18.00
N VAL A 513 6.59 -0.05 17.23
CA VAL A 513 7.52 1.08 17.23
C VAL A 513 6.75 2.36 17.51
N VAL A 514 7.19 3.13 18.50
CA VAL A 514 6.57 4.40 18.88
C VAL A 514 7.62 5.50 18.79
N HIS A 515 7.34 6.50 17.98
CA HIS A 515 8.26 7.62 17.73
C HIS A 515 7.91 8.85 18.57
N ASP A 516 8.92 9.41 19.22
CA ASP A 516 8.83 10.66 20.02
C ASP A 516 7.68 10.62 21.05
N PRO A 517 7.50 9.55 21.86
CA PRO A 517 6.55 9.62 22.99
C PRO A 517 6.99 10.69 23.99
N LYS A 518 6.01 11.36 24.63
CA LYS A 518 6.25 12.46 25.56
C LYS A 518 5.97 12.10 27.03
N LEU A 519 5.38 10.92 27.25
CA LEU A 519 5.03 10.42 28.59
C LEU A 519 5.61 9.02 28.80
#